data_3a415de76c28a43fa152761a78150758
#
_entry.id   3a415de76c28a43fa152761a78150758
#
_cell.length_a   1.000
_cell.length_b   1.000
_cell.length_c   1.000
_cell.angle_alpha   90.00
_cell.angle_beta   90.00
_cell.angle_gamma   90.00
#
_symmetry.space_group_name_H-M   'P 1'
#
loop_
_entity.id
_entity.type
_entity.pdbx_description
1 polymer ?
#
loop_
_entity_poly.entity_id
_entity_poly.type
_entity_poly.pdbx_seq_one_letter_code
_entity_poly.pdbx_strand_id
1 'polypeptide(L)'
;MIKTFLQKGTDHDFEAARAAAVEEREAAVDAARSKLTLDEQRLFDGGLASCRAANFPWWQDDHNYYIDLRISLPMRWACHAIADRVGAGHPDDTLYLFWEEIMDVSSGRRPFAGLRDLVEERKQYFDYWLQRRPSMPKVVGTVPESVNDPILIEIFGLNSHFLRAVEAVGSEGTVKTLTGVPASKGIGRGIARVLHNADELHRLSPGEVLVCESTSPNWTPAFAKIAACVCDGGGTLSHAAIVGREYGVPTVTAVGLATLLISDGDEVEVDGSSGHVTVLKHAGNGRTKD
;
A
#
# COMPACT_ATOMS: atom_id res chain seq x y z
N MET A 1 16.74 0.08 6.74
CA MET A 1 16.82 1.24 5.84
C MET A 1 18.22 1.83 5.78
N ILE A 2 18.78 2.49 6.82
CA ILE A 2 20.10 3.12 6.78
C ILE A 2 21.22 2.16 6.37
N LYS A 3 21.29 0.93 6.90
CA LYS A 3 22.31 -0.07 6.50
C LYS A 3 22.18 -0.50 5.03
N THR A 4 20.99 -0.60 4.49
CA THR A 4 20.75 -1.00 3.10
C THR A 4 21.08 0.16 2.15
N PHE A 5 20.77 1.39 2.55
CA PHE A 5 21.23 2.60 1.84
C PHE A 5 22.75 2.73 1.89
N LEU A 6 23.40 2.48 3.03
CA LEU A 6 24.85 2.51 3.17
C LEU A 6 25.54 1.40 2.37
N GLN A 7 24.90 0.24 2.19
CA GLN A 7 25.43 -0.85 1.36
C GLN A 7 25.28 -0.61 -0.15
N LYS A 8 24.22 0.09 -0.59
CA LYS A 8 24.01 0.53 -1.98
C LYS A 8 24.56 1.93 -2.25
N GLY A 9 24.71 2.77 -1.22
CA GLY A 9 24.89 4.20 -1.33
C GLY A 9 26.26 4.67 -1.83
N THR A 10 27.27 3.81 -1.87
CA THR A 10 28.57 4.18 -2.46
C THR A 10 28.64 4.01 -3.96
N ASP A 11 27.73 3.15 -4.55
CA ASP A 11 27.77 2.82 -5.97
C ASP A 11 26.53 3.30 -6.75
N HIS A 12 25.54 3.88 -6.07
CA HIS A 12 24.33 4.39 -6.72
C HIS A 12 24.44 5.90 -6.93
N ASP A 13 24.66 6.31 -8.17
CA ASP A 13 24.66 7.71 -8.57
C ASP A 13 23.21 8.22 -8.73
N PHE A 14 22.66 8.79 -7.66
CA PHE A 14 21.30 9.35 -7.64
C PHE A 14 21.14 10.51 -8.64
N GLU A 15 22.16 11.30 -8.88
CA GLU A 15 22.10 12.42 -9.82
C GLU A 15 22.06 11.90 -11.26
N ALA A 16 22.86 10.90 -11.59
CA ALA A 16 22.80 10.25 -12.90
C ALA A 16 21.45 9.54 -13.13
N ALA A 17 20.93 8.82 -12.12
CA ALA A 17 19.63 8.18 -12.20
C ALA A 17 18.49 9.20 -12.38
N ARG A 18 18.54 10.31 -11.65
CA ARG A 18 17.61 11.42 -11.80
C ARG A 18 17.67 12.06 -13.18
N ALA A 19 18.87 12.32 -13.67
CA ALA A 19 19.07 12.89 -14.99
C ALA A 19 18.50 11.99 -16.10
N ALA A 20 18.78 10.68 -16.03
CA ALA A 20 18.23 9.68 -16.96
C ALA A 20 16.69 9.63 -16.91
N ALA A 21 16.08 9.67 -15.72
CA ALA A 21 14.63 9.70 -15.57
C ALA A 21 14.00 10.99 -16.14
N VAL A 22 14.68 12.13 -15.99
CA VAL A 22 14.24 13.40 -16.61
C VAL A 22 14.31 13.31 -18.13
N GLU A 23 15.40 12.80 -18.69
CA GLU A 23 15.57 12.62 -20.14
C GLU A 23 14.52 11.67 -20.71
N GLU A 24 14.27 10.50 -20.08
CA GLU A 24 13.22 9.55 -20.49
C GLU A 24 11.84 10.22 -20.48
N ARG A 25 11.54 10.99 -19.44
CA ARG A 25 10.27 11.71 -19.32
C ARG A 25 10.10 12.76 -20.42
N GLU A 26 11.11 13.59 -20.67
CA GLU A 26 11.02 14.62 -21.72
C GLU A 26 10.89 13.98 -23.10
N ALA A 27 11.62 12.92 -23.39
CA ALA A 27 11.46 12.15 -24.64
C ALA A 27 10.05 11.58 -24.81
N ALA A 28 9.45 11.09 -23.73
CA ALA A 28 8.06 10.59 -23.74
C ALA A 28 7.05 11.72 -23.98
N VAL A 29 7.26 12.90 -23.39
CA VAL A 29 6.45 14.10 -23.62
C VAL A 29 6.53 14.53 -25.09
N ASP A 30 7.72 14.62 -25.65
CA ASP A 30 7.95 15.02 -27.04
C ASP A 30 7.31 14.01 -28.02
N ALA A 31 7.46 12.71 -27.74
CA ALA A 31 6.84 11.65 -28.51
C ALA A 31 5.30 11.69 -28.49
N ALA A 32 4.72 12.01 -27.35
CA ALA A 32 3.26 12.20 -27.21
C ALA A 32 2.82 13.45 -27.96
N ARG A 33 3.50 14.57 -27.74
CA ARG A 33 3.20 15.87 -28.36
C ARG A 33 3.28 15.85 -29.87
N SER A 34 4.25 15.12 -30.45
CA SER A 34 4.43 15.01 -31.91
C SER A 34 3.24 14.37 -32.63
N LYS A 35 2.36 13.65 -31.92
CA LYS A 35 1.18 12.98 -32.46
C LYS A 35 -0.09 13.87 -32.44
N LEU A 36 -0.01 15.05 -31.84
CA LEU A 36 -1.13 15.94 -31.58
C LEU A 36 -1.17 17.09 -32.57
N THR A 37 -2.37 17.57 -32.89
CA THR A 37 -2.61 18.83 -33.58
C THR A 37 -2.20 20.03 -32.73
N LEU A 38 -2.04 21.21 -33.33
CA LEU A 38 -1.62 22.42 -32.58
C LEU A 38 -2.55 22.79 -31.42
N ASP A 39 -3.85 22.58 -31.58
CA ASP A 39 -4.82 22.87 -30.51
C ASP A 39 -4.77 21.81 -29.40
N GLU A 40 -4.62 20.55 -29.76
CA GLU A 40 -4.41 19.46 -28.78
C GLU A 40 -3.08 19.61 -28.04
N GLN A 41 -2.00 20.09 -28.68
CA GLN A 41 -0.72 20.41 -28.05
C GLN A 41 -0.89 21.48 -26.95
N ARG A 42 -1.68 22.53 -27.23
CA ARG A 42 -1.94 23.57 -26.22
C ARG A 42 -2.68 23.01 -24.98
N LEU A 43 -3.69 22.15 -25.21
CA LEU A 43 -4.42 21.49 -24.13
C LEU A 43 -3.51 20.52 -23.35
N PHE A 44 -2.71 19.75 -24.05
CA PHE A 44 -1.74 18.83 -23.48
C PHE A 44 -0.70 19.57 -22.64
N ASP A 45 -0.08 20.61 -23.17
CA ASP A 45 0.93 21.43 -22.47
C ASP A 45 0.33 22.10 -21.23
N GLY A 46 -0.90 22.64 -21.34
CA GLY A 46 -1.63 23.22 -20.21
C GLY A 46 -1.96 22.20 -19.13
N GLY A 47 -2.44 21.02 -19.52
CA GLY A 47 -2.69 19.90 -18.60
C GLY A 47 -1.42 19.41 -17.93
N LEU A 48 -0.33 19.24 -18.70
CA LEU A 48 0.96 18.83 -18.16
C LEU A 48 1.54 19.85 -17.20
N ALA A 49 1.43 21.16 -17.51
CA ALA A 49 1.86 22.23 -16.61
C ALA A 49 1.05 22.24 -15.31
N SER A 50 -0.27 22.04 -15.42
CA SER A 50 -1.15 21.93 -14.24
C SER A 50 -0.83 20.70 -13.39
N CYS A 51 -0.59 19.54 -14.02
CA CYS A 51 -0.17 18.33 -13.31
C CYS A 51 1.20 18.52 -12.63
N ARG A 52 2.17 19.18 -13.30
CA ARG A 52 3.47 19.47 -12.71
C ARG A 52 3.38 20.47 -11.55
N ALA A 53 2.51 21.48 -11.64
CA ALA A 53 2.27 22.43 -10.56
C ALA A 53 1.49 21.82 -9.40
N ALA A 54 0.57 20.92 -9.69
CA ALA A 54 -0.20 20.16 -8.70
C ALA A 54 0.54 18.93 -8.19
N ASN A 55 1.63 18.52 -8.82
CA ASN A 55 2.36 17.30 -8.45
C ASN A 55 3.38 17.63 -7.34
N PHE A 56 3.11 17.13 -6.25
CA PHE A 56 3.40 17.38 -4.87
C PHE A 56 4.65 16.69 -4.28
N PRO A 57 5.86 17.16 -4.44
CA PRO A 57 6.89 16.75 -3.47
C PRO A 57 6.53 17.19 -2.04
N TRP A 58 6.00 18.42 -1.90
CA TRP A 58 5.69 18.97 -0.58
C TRP A 58 4.41 18.39 0.06
N TRP A 59 3.42 17.92 -0.73
CA TRP A 59 2.20 17.35 -0.16
C TRP A 59 2.47 16.01 0.54
N GLN A 60 3.33 15.18 -0.03
CA GLN A 60 3.69 13.90 0.58
C GLN A 60 4.58 14.10 1.81
N ASP A 61 5.52 15.04 1.75
CA ASP A 61 6.34 15.42 2.88
C ASP A 61 5.50 16.10 3.97
N ASP A 62 4.58 17.00 3.61
CA ASP A 62 3.65 17.63 4.53
C ASP A 62 2.63 16.65 5.09
N HIS A 63 2.07 15.76 4.28
CA HIS A 63 1.13 14.74 4.74
C HIS A 63 1.79 13.82 5.78
N ASN A 64 2.95 13.27 5.48
CA ASN A 64 3.68 12.40 6.39
C ASN A 64 4.19 13.15 7.61
N TYR A 65 4.70 14.37 7.43
CA TYR A 65 5.26 15.15 8.53
C TYR A 65 4.19 15.79 9.43
N TYR A 66 3.15 16.39 8.85
CA TYR A 66 2.13 17.09 9.64
C TYR A 66 1.06 16.16 10.18
N ILE A 67 0.63 15.16 9.44
CA ILE A 67 -0.42 14.23 9.88
C ILE A 67 0.19 13.14 10.77
N ASP A 68 1.19 12.41 10.27
CA ASP A 68 1.70 11.26 11.01
C ASP A 68 2.59 11.65 12.19
N LEU A 69 3.52 12.59 12.00
CA LEU A 69 4.48 12.95 13.03
C LEU A 69 4.04 14.07 13.96
N ARG A 70 3.30 15.06 13.47
CA ARG A 70 2.89 16.23 14.30
C ARG A 70 1.52 16.11 14.92
N ILE A 71 0.64 15.24 14.43
CA ILE A 71 -0.69 15.00 14.98
C ILE A 71 -0.73 13.66 15.71
N SER A 72 -0.46 12.55 15.02
CA SER A 72 -0.64 11.22 15.58
C SER A 72 0.32 10.90 16.73
N LEU A 73 1.61 11.21 16.58
CA LEU A 73 2.61 10.96 17.62
C LEU A 73 2.39 11.78 18.90
N PRO A 74 2.21 13.12 18.86
CA PRO A 74 1.90 13.89 20.05
C PRO A 74 0.59 13.47 20.73
N MET A 75 -0.43 13.10 19.95
CA MET A 75 -1.69 12.56 20.50
C MET A 75 -1.42 11.24 21.25
N ARG A 76 -0.66 10.33 20.67
CA ARG A 76 -0.28 9.07 21.34
C ARG A 76 0.53 9.32 22.62
N TRP A 77 1.51 10.23 22.59
CA TRP A 77 2.29 10.59 23.76
C TRP A 77 1.44 11.23 24.85
N ALA A 78 0.48 12.10 24.48
CA ALA A 78 -0.47 12.67 25.42
C ALA A 78 -1.34 11.58 26.08
N CYS A 79 -1.84 10.63 25.30
CA CYS A 79 -2.59 9.49 25.82
C CYS A 79 -1.74 8.65 26.79
N HIS A 80 -0.49 8.35 26.45
CA HIS A 80 0.42 7.63 27.35
C HIS A 80 0.69 8.40 28.65
N ALA A 81 0.94 9.69 28.57
CA ALA A 81 1.14 10.53 29.75
C ALA A 81 -0.12 10.58 30.64
N ILE A 82 -1.32 10.58 30.04
CA ILE A 82 -2.57 10.45 30.80
C ILE A 82 -2.65 9.07 31.44
N ALA A 83 -2.32 7.99 30.71
CA ALA A 83 -2.34 6.63 31.23
C ALA A 83 -1.46 6.47 32.48
N ASP A 84 -0.24 7.00 32.44
CA ASP A 84 0.69 7.01 33.59
C ASP A 84 0.10 7.79 34.78
N ARG A 85 -0.45 8.97 34.51
CA ARG A 85 -0.99 9.85 35.53
C ARG A 85 -2.22 9.29 36.25
N VAL A 86 -3.05 8.53 35.54
CA VAL A 86 -4.30 7.97 36.09
C VAL A 86 -4.15 6.53 36.58
N GLY A 87 -2.94 5.96 36.53
CA GLY A 87 -2.65 4.60 36.97
C GLY A 87 -3.29 3.54 36.08
N ALA A 88 -3.26 3.71 34.77
CA ALA A 88 -3.62 2.68 33.81
C ALA A 88 -2.65 1.48 33.92
N GLY A 89 -3.13 0.29 33.61
CA GLY A 89 -2.31 -0.94 33.66
C GLY A 89 -1.29 -1.02 32.53
N HIS A 90 -1.61 -0.43 31.38
CA HIS A 90 -0.76 -0.35 30.19
C HIS A 90 -0.82 1.05 29.58
N PRO A 91 0.28 1.58 28.99
CA PRO A 91 0.28 2.89 28.35
C PRO A 91 -0.78 3.05 27.26
N ASP A 92 -1.07 1.99 26.52
CA ASP A 92 -2.04 2.01 25.42
C ASP A 92 -3.51 1.90 25.92
N ASP A 93 -3.79 1.69 27.20
CA ASP A 93 -5.15 1.55 27.72
C ASP A 93 -6.03 2.76 27.40
N THR A 94 -5.44 3.96 27.45
CA THR A 94 -6.16 5.21 27.11
C THR A 94 -6.46 5.37 25.62
N LEU A 95 -5.79 4.65 24.73
CA LEU A 95 -6.08 4.64 23.29
C LEU A 95 -7.39 3.91 22.97
N TYR A 96 -7.93 3.12 23.89
CA TYR A 96 -9.23 2.45 23.78
C TYR A 96 -10.39 3.30 24.32
N LEU A 97 -10.11 4.55 24.76
CA LEU A 97 -11.13 5.50 25.22
C LEU A 97 -11.55 6.45 24.10
N PHE A 98 -12.82 6.83 24.06
CA PHE A 98 -13.28 7.93 23.23
C PHE A 98 -12.83 9.27 23.80
N TRP A 99 -12.87 10.31 22.98
CA TRP A 99 -12.39 11.63 23.33
C TRP A 99 -13.01 12.17 24.62
N GLU A 100 -14.32 12.04 24.78
CA GLU A 100 -15.06 12.49 25.98
C GLU A 100 -14.58 11.77 27.24
N GLU A 101 -14.33 10.45 27.14
CA GLU A 101 -13.83 9.64 28.24
C GLU A 101 -12.40 10.03 28.61
N ILE A 102 -11.53 10.30 27.62
CA ILE A 102 -10.18 10.82 27.85
C ILE A 102 -10.24 12.15 28.59
N MET A 103 -11.11 13.07 28.16
CA MET A 103 -11.30 14.38 28.79
C MET A 103 -11.83 14.25 30.22
N ASP A 104 -12.73 13.33 30.50
CA ASP A 104 -13.25 13.07 31.85
C ASP A 104 -12.19 12.50 32.80
N VAL A 105 -11.40 11.54 32.31
CA VAL A 105 -10.32 10.95 33.08
C VAL A 105 -9.20 11.94 33.34
N SER A 106 -8.77 12.68 32.30
CA SER A 106 -7.66 13.63 32.40
C SER A 106 -7.98 14.81 33.33
N SER A 107 -9.25 15.24 33.38
CA SER A 107 -9.72 16.31 34.26
C SER A 107 -10.09 15.84 35.68
N GLY A 108 -10.03 14.52 35.92
CA GLY A 108 -10.43 13.95 37.23
C GLY A 108 -11.95 13.87 37.45
N ARG A 109 -12.78 14.18 36.45
CA ARG A 109 -14.25 14.02 36.55
C ARG A 109 -14.68 12.56 36.69
N ARG A 110 -13.92 11.65 36.10
CA ARG A 110 -14.16 10.21 36.18
C ARG A 110 -12.86 9.46 36.51
N PRO A 111 -12.82 8.60 37.54
CA PRO A 111 -11.64 7.81 37.82
C PRO A 111 -11.45 6.73 36.74
N PHE A 112 -10.20 6.55 36.25
CA PHE A 112 -9.87 5.53 35.27
C PHE A 112 -10.22 4.10 35.73
N ALA A 113 -10.15 3.85 37.02
CA ALA A 113 -10.53 2.55 37.61
C ALA A 113 -11.95 2.10 37.22
N GLY A 114 -12.88 3.05 37.04
CA GLY A 114 -14.24 2.76 36.61
C GLY A 114 -14.41 2.54 35.09
N LEU A 115 -13.32 2.60 34.34
CA LEU A 115 -13.28 2.34 32.88
C LEU A 115 -12.49 1.11 32.51
N ARG A 116 -11.84 0.43 33.45
CA ARG A 116 -10.99 -0.73 33.17
C ARG A 116 -11.72 -1.84 32.46
N ASP A 117 -12.92 -2.19 32.91
CA ASP A 117 -13.73 -3.25 32.28
C ASP A 117 -14.13 -2.86 30.85
N LEU A 118 -14.46 -1.58 30.63
CA LEU A 118 -14.78 -1.06 29.29
C LEU A 118 -13.58 -1.09 28.36
N VAL A 119 -12.38 -0.73 28.85
CA VAL A 119 -11.13 -0.83 28.07
C VAL A 119 -10.86 -2.28 27.70
N GLU A 120 -11.02 -3.20 28.63
CA GLU A 120 -10.81 -4.61 28.37
C GLU A 120 -11.83 -5.19 27.38
N GLU A 121 -13.12 -4.81 27.48
CA GLU A 121 -14.15 -5.16 26.51
C GLU A 121 -13.78 -4.65 25.10
N ARG A 122 -13.30 -3.42 24.98
CA ARG A 122 -12.91 -2.84 23.68
C ARG A 122 -11.66 -3.49 23.09
N LYS A 123 -10.69 -3.89 23.92
CA LYS A 123 -9.55 -4.71 23.48
C LYS A 123 -10.00 -6.04 22.93
N GLN A 124 -10.86 -6.75 23.66
CA GLN A 124 -11.40 -8.03 23.23
C GLN A 124 -12.22 -7.91 21.94
N TYR A 125 -13.00 -6.82 21.77
CA TYR A 125 -13.72 -6.51 20.55
C TYR A 125 -12.76 -6.26 19.38
N PHE A 126 -11.69 -5.50 19.60
CA PHE A 126 -10.67 -5.25 18.56
C PHE A 126 -9.95 -6.55 18.15
N ASP A 127 -9.51 -7.35 19.11
CA ASP A 127 -8.83 -8.62 18.86
C ASP A 127 -9.76 -9.64 18.17
N TYR A 128 -11.04 -9.66 18.54
CA TYR A 128 -12.05 -10.48 17.88
C TYR A 128 -12.13 -10.20 16.38
N TRP A 129 -12.17 -8.93 15.98
CA TRP A 129 -12.22 -8.56 14.58
C TRP A 129 -10.88 -8.72 13.86
N LEU A 130 -9.78 -8.43 14.55
CA LEU A 130 -8.45 -8.62 14.00
C LEU A 130 -8.20 -10.08 13.60
N GLN A 131 -8.58 -11.02 14.43
CA GLN A 131 -8.48 -12.46 14.15
C GLN A 131 -9.38 -12.90 12.97
N ARG A 132 -10.50 -12.22 12.75
CA ARG A 132 -11.44 -12.51 11.67
C ARG A 132 -11.16 -11.80 10.37
N ARG A 133 -10.25 -10.82 10.39
CA ARG A 133 -9.89 -10.03 9.21
C ARG A 133 -9.59 -10.89 7.97
N PRO A 134 -8.83 -12.00 8.05
CA PRO A 134 -8.56 -12.85 6.89
C PRO A 134 -9.80 -13.51 6.28
N SER A 135 -10.87 -13.73 7.08
CA SER A 135 -12.13 -14.35 6.65
C SER A 135 -13.23 -13.34 6.31
N MET A 136 -12.97 -12.04 6.48
CA MET A 136 -13.95 -11.00 6.14
C MET A 136 -14.07 -10.86 4.62
N PRO A 137 -15.27 -10.54 4.12
CA PRO A 137 -15.43 -10.25 2.70
C PRO A 137 -14.58 -9.04 2.32
N LYS A 138 -13.87 -9.14 1.20
CA LYS A 138 -13.01 -8.06 0.69
C LYS A 138 -13.79 -6.83 0.24
N VAL A 139 -15.05 -7.04 -0.11
CA VAL A 139 -15.97 -5.99 -0.56
C VAL A 139 -17.26 -6.09 0.22
N VAL A 140 -17.73 -4.97 0.72
CA VAL A 140 -19.03 -4.82 1.39
C VAL A 140 -19.77 -3.69 0.69
N GLY A 141 -21.00 -3.99 0.21
CA GLY A 141 -21.83 -3.05 -0.52
C GLY A 141 -21.86 -3.31 -2.03
N THR A 142 -22.24 -2.31 -2.79
CA THR A 142 -22.33 -2.36 -4.26
C THR A 142 -21.08 -1.78 -4.89
N VAL A 143 -20.52 -2.49 -5.85
CA VAL A 143 -19.40 -1.96 -6.67
C VAL A 143 -19.97 -0.91 -7.62
N PRO A 144 -19.42 0.31 -7.67
CA PRO A 144 -19.86 1.33 -8.62
C PRO A 144 -19.47 0.92 -10.06
N GLU A 145 -20.29 1.30 -11.03
CA GLU A 145 -20.00 1.05 -12.45
C GLU A 145 -18.71 1.75 -12.94
N SER A 146 -18.41 2.92 -12.37
CA SER A 146 -17.19 3.67 -12.67
C SER A 146 -16.78 4.56 -11.50
N VAL A 147 -15.49 4.86 -11.44
CA VAL A 147 -14.90 5.84 -10.52
C VAL A 147 -14.22 6.89 -11.38
N ASN A 148 -14.55 8.17 -11.14
CA ASN A 148 -14.02 9.31 -11.91
C ASN A 148 -13.17 10.26 -11.05
N ASP A 149 -13.03 9.99 -9.76
CA ASP A 149 -12.19 10.77 -8.86
C ASP A 149 -10.70 10.43 -9.08
N PRO A 150 -9.85 11.40 -9.48
CA PRO A 150 -8.44 11.15 -9.74
C PRO A 150 -7.68 10.63 -8.51
N ILE A 151 -8.06 11.05 -7.31
CA ILE A 151 -7.42 10.62 -6.06
C ILE A 151 -7.72 9.13 -5.84
N LEU A 152 -8.97 8.72 -6.01
CA LEU A 152 -9.38 7.33 -5.86
C LEU A 152 -8.71 6.43 -6.92
N ILE A 153 -8.51 6.92 -8.14
CA ILE A 153 -7.88 6.17 -9.23
C ILE A 153 -6.35 6.10 -9.02
N GLU A 154 -5.68 7.23 -8.84
CA GLU A 154 -4.22 7.32 -8.89
C GLU A 154 -3.54 6.92 -7.57
N ILE A 155 -4.19 7.17 -6.43
CA ILE A 155 -3.65 6.81 -5.11
C ILE A 155 -4.14 5.44 -4.68
N PHE A 156 -5.45 5.19 -4.76
CA PHE A 156 -6.06 3.97 -4.26
C PHE A 156 -6.19 2.87 -5.32
N GLY A 157 -6.03 3.20 -6.61
CA GLY A 157 -6.09 2.22 -7.70
C GLY A 157 -7.49 1.73 -8.02
N LEU A 158 -8.54 2.49 -7.65
CA LEU A 158 -9.94 2.12 -7.91
C LEU A 158 -10.31 2.38 -9.38
N ASN A 159 -9.57 1.77 -10.29
CA ASN A 159 -9.78 1.88 -11.72
C ASN A 159 -10.67 0.76 -12.28
N SER A 160 -10.94 0.77 -13.57
CA SER A 160 -11.80 -0.22 -14.22
C SER A 160 -11.26 -1.66 -14.14
N HIS A 161 -9.96 -1.87 -13.97
CA HIS A 161 -9.37 -3.21 -13.78
C HIS A 161 -9.69 -3.73 -12.39
N PHE A 162 -9.51 -2.89 -11.36
CA PHE A 162 -9.87 -3.21 -9.98
C PHE A 162 -11.35 -3.53 -9.86
N LEU A 163 -12.23 -2.67 -10.41
CA LEU A 163 -13.68 -2.86 -10.32
C LEU A 163 -14.10 -4.19 -10.97
N ARG A 164 -13.60 -4.51 -12.17
CA ARG A 164 -13.88 -5.80 -12.83
C ARG A 164 -13.35 -7.00 -12.05
N ALA A 165 -12.17 -6.89 -11.45
CA ALA A 165 -11.64 -7.97 -10.61
C ALA A 165 -12.52 -8.22 -9.39
N VAL A 166 -13.04 -7.16 -8.78
CA VAL A 166 -13.95 -7.26 -7.63
C VAL A 166 -15.30 -7.88 -8.02
N GLU A 167 -15.86 -7.52 -9.19
CA GLU A 167 -17.10 -8.12 -9.70
C GLU A 167 -16.94 -9.61 -10.02
N ALA A 168 -15.74 -10.03 -10.44
CA ALA A 168 -15.43 -11.43 -10.72
C ALA A 168 -15.28 -12.29 -9.45
N VAL A 169 -15.39 -11.73 -8.25
CA VAL A 169 -15.39 -12.49 -6.98
C VAL A 169 -16.57 -13.46 -6.95
N GLY A 170 -16.30 -14.73 -6.98
CA GLY A 170 -17.32 -15.79 -6.94
C GLY A 170 -17.52 -16.52 -8.28
N SER A 171 -16.85 -16.11 -9.36
CA SER A 171 -16.78 -16.92 -10.57
C SER A 171 -15.74 -18.04 -10.37
N GLU A 172 -16.18 -19.29 -10.38
CA GLU A 172 -15.31 -20.48 -10.30
C GLU A 172 -14.40 -20.55 -11.54
N GLY A 173 -13.09 -20.32 -11.36
CA GLY A 173 -12.09 -20.51 -12.39
C GLY A 173 -10.68 -20.36 -11.83
N THR A 174 -9.76 -21.25 -12.26
CA THR A 174 -8.34 -21.10 -11.94
C THR A 174 -7.78 -19.95 -12.79
N VAL A 175 -7.64 -18.77 -12.17
CA VAL A 175 -7.11 -17.60 -12.86
C VAL A 175 -5.62 -17.79 -13.07
N LYS A 176 -5.18 -17.94 -14.34
CA LYS A 176 -3.77 -18.06 -14.70
C LYS A 176 -3.07 -16.70 -14.78
N THR A 177 -3.80 -15.65 -15.17
CA THR A 177 -3.22 -14.32 -15.39
C THR A 177 -4.15 -13.26 -14.78
N LEU A 178 -3.56 -12.41 -13.98
CA LEU A 178 -4.19 -11.23 -13.38
C LEU A 178 -3.65 -9.98 -14.11
N THR A 179 -4.44 -8.93 -14.12
CA THR A 179 -4.06 -7.66 -14.75
C THR A 179 -4.25 -6.53 -13.75
N GLY A 180 -3.26 -5.66 -13.67
CA GLY A 180 -3.28 -4.47 -12.82
C GLY A 180 -2.63 -3.28 -13.50
N VAL A 181 -2.32 -2.26 -12.70
CA VAL A 181 -1.59 -1.06 -13.15
C VAL A 181 -0.10 -1.36 -13.20
N PRO A 182 0.56 -1.17 -14.37
CA PRO A 182 2.02 -1.27 -14.49
C PRO A 182 2.67 -0.13 -13.70
N ALA A 183 3.24 -0.44 -12.54
CA ALA A 183 3.71 0.57 -11.61
C ALA A 183 5.23 0.77 -11.62
N SER A 184 6.00 -0.30 -11.83
CA SER A 184 7.46 -0.23 -11.99
C SER A 184 7.90 -1.26 -13.02
N LYS A 185 8.65 -0.83 -14.03
CA LYS A 185 9.05 -1.63 -15.21
C LYS A 185 9.91 -2.83 -14.84
N GLY A 186 9.87 -3.85 -15.70
CA GLY A 186 10.70 -5.04 -15.63
C GLY A 186 9.89 -6.31 -15.43
N ILE A 187 10.56 -7.44 -15.49
CA ILE A 187 9.98 -8.76 -15.25
C ILE A 187 10.67 -9.36 -14.04
N GLY A 188 9.88 -9.78 -13.06
CA GLY A 188 10.35 -10.51 -11.88
C GLY A 188 9.66 -11.86 -11.76
N ARG A 189 10.42 -12.89 -11.39
CA ARG A 189 9.92 -14.24 -11.13
C ARG A 189 10.36 -14.71 -9.76
N GLY A 190 9.50 -15.43 -9.09
CA GLY A 190 9.81 -16.03 -7.79
C GLY A 190 8.64 -16.74 -7.17
N ILE A 191 8.89 -17.25 -5.99
CA ILE A 191 7.86 -17.87 -5.16
C ILE A 191 7.06 -16.75 -4.49
N ALA A 192 5.74 -16.82 -4.59
CA ALA A 192 4.84 -15.87 -3.98
C ALA A 192 4.83 -16.01 -2.45
N ARG A 193 4.91 -14.88 -1.78
CA ARG A 193 4.69 -14.72 -0.35
C ARG A 193 3.56 -13.74 -0.11
N VAL A 194 2.42 -14.28 0.33
CA VAL A 194 1.24 -13.46 0.64
C VAL A 194 1.35 -12.96 2.07
N LEU A 195 1.38 -11.63 2.24
CA LEU A 195 1.49 -10.97 3.53
C LEU A 195 0.34 -9.97 3.71
N HIS A 196 -0.27 -9.97 4.89
CA HIS A 196 -1.41 -9.11 5.19
C HIS A 196 -1.04 -7.86 6.01
N ASN A 197 0.12 -7.87 6.65
CA ASN A 197 0.63 -6.74 7.42
C ASN A 197 2.16 -6.72 7.43
N ALA A 198 2.75 -5.59 7.80
CA ALA A 198 4.20 -5.41 7.81
C ALA A 198 4.93 -6.21 8.90
N ASP A 199 4.25 -6.64 9.95
CA ASP A 199 4.86 -7.45 11.01
C ASP A 199 5.24 -8.85 10.50
N GLU A 200 4.61 -9.28 9.40
CA GLU A 200 4.91 -10.54 8.72
C GLU A 200 6.14 -10.49 7.79
N LEU A 201 6.81 -9.33 7.65
CA LEU A 201 7.98 -9.17 6.78
C LEU A 201 9.15 -10.11 7.11
N HIS A 202 9.18 -10.66 8.32
CA HIS A 202 10.15 -11.69 8.71
C HIS A 202 9.97 -13.00 7.96
N ARG A 203 8.77 -13.30 7.41
CA ARG A 203 8.46 -14.49 6.60
C ARG A 203 8.98 -14.37 5.16
N LEU A 204 9.31 -13.17 4.71
CA LEU A 204 9.70 -12.88 3.33
C LEU A 204 11.19 -13.16 3.13
N SER A 205 11.51 -14.05 2.20
CA SER A 205 12.88 -14.42 1.83
C SER A 205 13.39 -13.61 0.62
N PRO A 206 14.72 -13.46 0.46
CA PRO A 206 15.28 -12.82 -0.73
C PRO A 206 14.88 -13.55 -2.02
N GLY A 207 14.50 -12.79 -3.06
CA GLY A 207 14.10 -13.33 -4.36
C GLY A 207 12.65 -13.81 -4.43
N GLU A 208 11.88 -13.77 -3.33
CA GLU A 208 10.43 -14.03 -3.37
C GLU A 208 9.67 -12.86 -4.00
N VAL A 209 8.46 -13.14 -4.47
CA VAL A 209 7.50 -12.13 -4.94
C VAL A 209 6.57 -11.78 -3.78
N LEU A 210 6.57 -10.51 -3.38
CA LEU A 210 5.64 -10.01 -2.38
C LEU A 210 4.25 -9.85 -2.99
N VAL A 211 3.24 -10.46 -2.36
CA VAL A 211 1.83 -10.28 -2.69
C VAL A 211 1.12 -9.73 -1.45
N CYS A 212 0.48 -8.56 -1.56
CA CYS A 212 -0.17 -7.93 -0.42
C CYS A 212 -1.37 -7.06 -0.85
N GLU A 213 -2.18 -6.64 0.11
CA GLU A 213 -3.32 -5.76 -0.18
C GLU A 213 -2.83 -4.37 -0.62
N SER A 214 -1.90 -3.80 0.12
CA SER A 214 -1.24 -2.51 -0.16
C SER A 214 0.03 -2.42 0.68
N THR A 215 0.89 -1.46 0.35
CA THR A 215 2.08 -1.17 1.16
C THR A 215 2.03 0.23 1.75
N SER A 216 2.79 0.44 2.81
CA SER A 216 3.01 1.69 3.52
C SER A 216 4.49 1.81 3.89
N PRO A 217 4.98 2.94 4.41
CA PRO A 217 6.42 3.18 4.62
C PRO A 217 7.17 2.10 5.42
N ASN A 218 6.50 1.41 6.34
CA ASN A 218 7.07 0.30 7.10
C ASN A 218 7.33 -0.97 6.27
N TRP A 219 6.80 -1.07 5.04
CA TRP A 219 7.08 -2.15 4.08
C TRP A 219 8.35 -1.91 3.26
N THR A 220 8.90 -0.69 3.25
CA THR A 220 10.05 -0.33 2.41
C THR A 220 11.24 -1.31 2.51
N PRO A 221 11.58 -1.89 3.69
CA PRO A 221 12.68 -2.86 3.78
C PRO A 221 12.48 -4.12 2.92
N ALA A 222 11.25 -4.48 2.56
CA ALA A 222 10.97 -5.61 1.68
C ALA A 222 11.55 -5.39 0.27
N PHE A 223 11.42 -4.18 -0.27
CA PHE A 223 11.81 -3.86 -1.64
C PHE A 223 13.32 -4.02 -1.90
N ALA A 224 14.14 -4.02 -0.85
CA ALA A 224 15.56 -4.28 -0.99
C ALA A 224 15.91 -5.75 -1.30
N LYS A 225 14.96 -6.69 -1.14
CA LYS A 225 15.24 -8.13 -1.24
C LYS A 225 14.28 -8.91 -2.15
N ILE A 226 13.12 -8.37 -2.52
CA ILE A 226 12.12 -9.07 -3.33
C ILE A 226 12.46 -9.04 -4.83
N ALA A 227 11.99 -10.06 -5.55
CA ALA A 227 12.09 -10.14 -7.01
C ALA A 227 11.02 -9.28 -7.71
N ALA A 228 9.83 -9.15 -7.12
CA ALA A 228 8.74 -8.33 -7.61
C ALA A 228 7.72 -8.05 -6.51
N CYS A 229 6.82 -7.08 -6.77
CA CYS A 229 5.71 -6.73 -5.87
C CYS A 229 4.38 -6.74 -6.62
N VAL A 230 3.36 -7.32 -5.99
CA VAL A 230 1.97 -7.34 -6.47
C VAL A 230 1.07 -6.82 -5.36
N CYS A 231 0.24 -5.80 -5.67
CA CYS A 231 -0.71 -5.25 -4.72
C CYS A 231 -2.14 -5.32 -5.24
N ASP A 232 -3.08 -5.69 -4.35
CA ASP A 232 -4.51 -5.65 -4.67
C ASP A 232 -4.96 -4.22 -4.99
N GLY A 233 -4.58 -3.27 -4.16
CA GLY A 233 -4.88 -1.85 -4.32
C GLY A 233 -3.66 -1.01 -4.73
N GLY A 234 -3.90 0.30 -4.85
CA GLY A 234 -2.87 1.28 -5.17
C GLY A 234 -2.79 1.62 -6.66
N GLY A 235 -2.65 2.91 -6.95
CA GLY A 235 -2.44 3.43 -8.29
C GLY A 235 -0.98 3.74 -8.57
N THR A 236 -0.74 4.53 -9.62
CA THR A 236 0.61 4.94 -10.07
C THR A 236 1.38 5.79 -9.04
N LEU A 237 0.65 6.42 -8.12
CA LEU A 237 1.19 7.27 -7.03
C LEU A 237 1.15 6.58 -5.66
N SER A 238 0.78 5.30 -5.60
CA SER A 238 0.79 4.54 -4.35
C SER A 238 2.22 4.29 -3.85
N HIS A 239 2.35 4.04 -2.55
CA HIS A 239 3.64 3.73 -1.93
C HIS A 239 4.38 2.59 -2.65
N ALA A 240 3.69 1.47 -2.96
CA ALA A 240 4.28 0.36 -3.71
C ALA A 240 4.83 0.78 -5.07
N ALA A 241 4.09 1.63 -5.79
CA ALA A 241 4.48 2.12 -7.10
C ALA A 241 5.72 3.03 -7.03
N ILE A 242 5.76 3.93 -6.05
CA ILE A 242 6.89 4.85 -5.85
C ILE A 242 8.15 4.07 -5.46
N VAL A 243 8.06 3.25 -4.40
CA VAL A 243 9.21 2.50 -3.90
C VAL A 243 9.66 1.44 -4.89
N GLY A 244 8.73 0.79 -5.62
CA GLY A 244 9.06 -0.13 -6.71
C GLY A 244 9.97 0.52 -7.75
N ARG A 245 9.64 1.74 -8.20
CA ARG A 245 10.48 2.49 -9.15
C ARG A 245 11.83 2.89 -8.56
N GLU A 246 11.87 3.34 -7.31
CA GLU A 246 13.12 3.73 -6.63
C GLU A 246 14.10 2.57 -6.46
N TYR A 247 13.57 1.37 -6.18
CA TYR A 247 14.39 0.16 -5.99
C TYR A 247 14.59 -0.62 -7.29
N GLY A 248 13.94 -0.23 -8.39
CA GLY A 248 13.97 -0.95 -9.66
C GLY A 248 13.32 -2.35 -9.55
N VAL A 249 12.33 -2.50 -8.69
CA VAL A 249 11.60 -3.75 -8.46
C VAL A 249 10.37 -3.78 -9.37
N PRO A 250 10.20 -4.77 -10.25
CA PRO A 250 8.99 -4.94 -11.04
C PRO A 250 7.77 -4.95 -10.15
N THR A 251 6.80 -4.03 -10.41
CA THR A 251 5.65 -3.84 -9.52
C THR A 251 4.38 -3.68 -10.32
N VAL A 252 3.35 -4.42 -9.93
CA VAL A 252 1.98 -4.30 -10.45
C VAL A 252 1.03 -4.01 -9.29
N THR A 253 0.25 -2.95 -9.43
CA THR A 253 -0.73 -2.52 -8.41
C THR A 253 -2.15 -2.57 -8.95
N ALA A 254 -3.15 -2.33 -8.10
CA ALA A 254 -4.58 -2.37 -8.48
C ALA A 254 -4.99 -3.68 -9.19
N VAL A 255 -4.43 -4.80 -8.78
CA VAL A 255 -4.77 -6.13 -9.31
C VAL A 255 -6.15 -6.59 -8.81
N GLY A 256 -6.59 -6.07 -7.69
CA GLY A 256 -7.89 -6.28 -7.08
C GLY A 256 -7.92 -7.45 -6.10
N LEU A 257 -7.51 -8.63 -6.52
CA LEU A 257 -7.70 -9.86 -5.73
C LEU A 257 -6.49 -10.80 -5.74
N ALA A 258 -5.30 -10.28 -5.95
CA ALA A 258 -4.10 -11.10 -5.98
C ALA A 258 -3.91 -11.87 -4.66
N THR A 259 -4.20 -11.26 -3.51
CA THR A 259 -4.11 -11.90 -2.19
C THR A 259 -5.10 -13.05 -1.96
N LEU A 260 -6.16 -13.14 -2.77
CA LEU A 260 -7.12 -14.24 -2.73
C LEU A 260 -6.79 -15.35 -3.74
N LEU A 261 -6.23 -14.98 -4.89
CA LEU A 261 -6.05 -15.85 -6.03
C LEU A 261 -4.64 -16.47 -6.09
N ILE A 262 -3.66 -15.81 -5.50
CA ILE A 262 -2.29 -16.29 -5.36
C ILE A 262 -2.11 -16.82 -3.94
N SER A 263 -1.53 -18.00 -3.83
CA SER A 263 -1.24 -18.63 -2.53
C SER A 263 0.26 -18.59 -2.21
N ASP A 264 0.60 -18.66 -0.93
CA ASP A 264 1.98 -18.87 -0.48
C ASP A 264 2.56 -20.10 -1.18
N GLY A 265 3.73 -19.94 -1.79
CA GLY A 265 4.43 -21.01 -2.48
C GLY A 265 4.09 -21.15 -3.98
N ASP A 266 3.14 -20.41 -4.51
CA ASP A 266 2.90 -20.35 -5.95
C ASP A 266 4.13 -19.75 -6.66
N GLU A 267 4.49 -20.29 -7.83
CA GLU A 267 5.51 -19.67 -8.69
C GLU A 267 4.83 -18.65 -9.59
N VAL A 268 5.25 -17.39 -9.52
CA VAL A 268 4.64 -16.28 -10.26
C VAL A 268 5.64 -15.49 -11.06
N GLU A 269 5.17 -14.97 -12.20
CA GLU A 269 5.86 -13.98 -13.01
C GLU A 269 5.07 -12.67 -12.94
N VAL A 270 5.79 -11.58 -12.72
CA VAL A 270 5.24 -10.22 -12.66
C VAL A 270 5.88 -9.38 -13.74
N ASP A 271 5.10 -8.96 -14.73
CA ASP A 271 5.53 -7.99 -15.73
C ASP A 271 5.03 -6.59 -15.35
N GLY A 272 5.90 -5.86 -14.67
CA GLY A 272 5.65 -4.48 -14.25
C GLY A 272 5.63 -3.47 -15.40
N SER A 273 5.93 -3.89 -16.64
CA SER A 273 5.85 -3.05 -17.84
C SER A 273 4.46 -3.12 -18.49
N SER A 274 3.85 -4.30 -18.50
CA SER A 274 2.52 -4.53 -19.09
C SER A 274 1.39 -4.57 -18.06
N GLY A 275 1.72 -4.74 -16.77
CA GLY A 275 0.74 -4.90 -15.70
C GLY A 275 0.16 -6.29 -15.57
N HIS A 276 0.81 -7.32 -16.14
CA HIS A 276 0.37 -8.70 -16.04
C HIS A 276 1.08 -9.44 -14.90
N VAL A 277 0.31 -10.26 -14.19
CA VAL A 277 0.79 -11.19 -13.18
C VAL A 277 0.32 -12.58 -13.57
N THR A 278 1.25 -13.50 -13.82
CA THR A 278 0.94 -14.86 -14.28
C THR A 278 1.36 -15.88 -13.22
N VAL A 279 0.43 -16.74 -12.82
CA VAL A 279 0.73 -17.90 -11.99
C VAL A 279 1.28 -19.00 -12.89
N LEU A 280 2.57 -19.26 -12.80
CA LEU A 280 3.27 -20.26 -13.62
C LEU A 280 3.02 -21.66 -13.08
N LYS A 281 3.00 -21.81 -11.75
CA LYS A 281 2.79 -23.06 -11.07
C LYS A 281 2.15 -22.82 -9.71
N HIS A 282 1.07 -23.54 -9.42
CA HIS A 282 0.50 -23.56 -8.08
C HIS A 282 1.32 -24.45 -7.14
N ALA A 283 1.51 -24.01 -5.91
CA ALA A 283 2.02 -24.86 -4.84
C ALA A 283 1.07 -26.05 -4.72
N GLY A 284 1.62 -27.25 -4.86
CA GLY A 284 0.83 -28.50 -4.89
C GLY A 284 -0.16 -28.54 -3.73
N ASN A 285 -1.39 -28.91 -4.04
CA ASN A 285 -2.56 -28.89 -3.19
C ASN A 285 -2.34 -29.65 -1.87
N GLY A 286 -1.92 -28.93 -0.81
CA GLY A 286 -1.88 -29.41 0.57
C GLY A 286 -3.09 -28.93 1.41
N ARG A 287 -4.10 -28.33 0.79
CA ARG A 287 -5.35 -27.98 1.50
C ARG A 287 -6.41 -29.04 1.22
N THR A 288 -6.44 -30.08 2.06
CA THR A 288 -7.70 -30.78 2.36
C THR A 288 -8.65 -29.74 2.94
N LYS A 289 -9.81 -29.59 2.27
CA LYS A 289 -10.97 -28.93 2.84
C LYS A 289 -11.41 -29.77 4.05
N ASP A 290 -11.20 -29.26 5.24
CA ASP A 290 -11.94 -29.64 6.45
C ASP A 290 -12.85 -28.47 6.84
#